data_50e15b681891ba56f44d39e2ad679b94
#
_entry.id   50e15b681891ba56f44d39e2ad679b94
#
_cell.length_a   1.000
_cell.length_b   1.000
_cell.length_c   1.000
_cell.angle_alpha   90.00
_cell.angle_beta   90.00
_cell.angle_gamma   90.00
#
_symmetry.space_group_name_H-M   'P 1'
#
loop_
_entity.id
_entity.type
_entity.pdbx_description
1 polymer ?
#
loop_
_entity_poly.entity_id
_entity_poly.type
_entity_poly.pdbx_seq_one_letter_code
_entity_poly.pdbx_strand_id
1 'polypeptide(L)'
;WTFHLRDENWVDCNGEVLGPVTAQDFVDALQYVLTPAYASSTASLVTPYVAGAEDYYNYLFYKASAENGTVAEDGITYTLEADGSVTAAAADGTTTCYAPVDFDTVGVKAVDEHTLTYTLCFDFPGFVSLLSYAPYEPAYGPLLEELGDQFCTSAETACSCGAFYLAEYVPLESWVMKKNPENYDKDNVYIDTIRYIYNQEELISGPEMVRRGEIDQATISSDILDSWLSDDTTKDMVSMERPETGKSYFYIFNFLPYAHEFSNWNVTGVDAQYEPDNWAKAVNSTNFRKAFLYAINPSVTLAVTAPEGYDNYKLHTITPPSFCANSQGVDYTECGDLSNLSDFFDEAKAKEYRDAAVEELTAAGATFPIKVQYPYNPAVVDWD
;
A
#
# COMPACT_ATOMS: atom_id res chain seq x y z
N TRP A 1 -20.16 13.22 4.73
CA TRP A 1 -20.25 13.02 3.27
C TRP A 1 -21.51 12.22 2.97
N THR A 2 -22.20 12.59 1.88
CA THR A 2 -23.37 11.86 1.37
C THR A 2 -23.15 11.58 -0.10
N PHE A 3 -23.34 10.31 -0.49
CA PHE A 3 -23.19 9.85 -1.86
C PHE A 3 -24.52 9.28 -2.35
N HIS A 4 -24.87 9.59 -3.59
CA HIS A 4 -26.02 9.02 -4.29
C HIS A 4 -25.50 8.04 -5.34
N LEU A 5 -25.84 6.78 -5.17
CA LEU A 5 -25.40 5.70 -6.04
C LEU A 5 -26.18 5.71 -7.34
N ARG A 6 -25.54 5.31 -8.43
CA ARG A 6 -26.19 5.00 -9.70
C ARG A 6 -26.82 3.62 -9.65
N ASP A 7 -27.69 3.33 -10.60
CA ASP A 7 -28.18 1.97 -10.83
C ASP A 7 -27.06 1.14 -11.44
N GLU A 8 -26.74 0.01 -10.82
CA GLU A 8 -25.72 -0.95 -11.24
C GLU A 8 -26.12 -2.33 -10.76
N ASN A 9 -25.64 -3.41 -11.40
CA ASN A 9 -25.93 -4.78 -11.02
C ASN A 9 -24.65 -5.55 -10.67
N TRP A 10 -24.76 -6.44 -9.70
CA TRP A 10 -23.80 -7.49 -9.44
C TRP A 10 -23.99 -8.62 -10.45
N VAL A 11 -22.89 -9.15 -10.98
CA VAL A 11 -22.87 -10.35 -11.82
C VAL A 11 -21.95 -11.41 -11.23
N ASP A 12 -22.27 -12.68 -11.49
CA ASP A 12 -21.47 -13.85 -11.11
C ASP A 12 -20.32 -14.13 -12.12
N CYS A 13 -19.63 -15.23 -11.95
CA CYS A 13 -18.57 -15.70 -12.84
C CYS A 13 -19.04 -16.09 -14.26
N ASN A 14 -20.33 -16.22 -14.49
CA ASN A 14 -20.94 -16.46 -15.82
C ASN A 14 -21.44 -15.16 -16.48
N GLY A 15 -21.40 -14.02 -15.74
CA GLY A 15 -21.98 -12.75 -16.17
C GLY A 15 -23.48 -12.68 -15.98
N GLU A 16 -24.06 -13.59 -15.16
CA GLU A 16 -25.48 -13.59 -14.83
C GLU A 16 -25.73 -12.64 -13.64
N VAL A 17 -26.85 -11.89 -13.72
CA VAL A 17 -27.20 -10.90 -12.69
C VAL A 17 -27.57 -11.58 -11.38
N LEU A 18 -26.91 -11.18 -10.30
CA LEU A 18 -27.18 -11.61 -8.93
C LEU A 18 -28.19 -10.69 -8.21
N GLY A 19 -28.10 -9.39 -8.46
CA GLY A 19 -28.94 -8.37 -7.83
C GLY A 19 -28.40 -6.96 -8.05
N PRO A 20 -29.15 -5.93 -7.59
CA PRO A 20 -28.68 -4.54 -7.68
C PRO A 20 -27.53 -4.27 -6.69
N VAL A 21 -26.67 -3.31 -7.03
CA VAL A 21 -25.72 -2.72 -6.11
C VAL A 21 -26.46 -1.72 -5.23
N THR A 22 -26.32 -1.85 -3.92
CA THR A 22 -26.97 -0.99 -2.94
C THR A 22 -25.98 -0.31 -2.00
N ALA A 23 -26.44 0.72 -1.29
CA ALA A 23 -25.65 1.36 -0.25
C ALA A 23 -25.27 0.40 0.90
N GLN A 24 -26.07 -0.65 1.12
CA GLN A 24 -25.80 -1.67 2.13
C GLN A 24 -24.55 -2.49 1.77
N ASP A 25 -24.29 -2.75 0.49
CA ASP A 25 -23.09 -3.50 0.05
C ASP A 25 -21.79 -2.81 0.45
N PHE A 26 -21.78 -1.47 0.52
CA PHE A 26 -20.63 -0.70 1.02
C PHE A 26 -20.49 -0.81 2.55
N VAL A 27 -21.61 -0.86 3.26
CA VAL A 27 -21.63 -1.01 4.73
C VAL A 27 -21.12 -2.41 5.10
N ASP A 28 -21.60 -3.45 4.41
CA ASP A 28 -21.22 -4.84 4.63
C ASP A 28 -19.74 -5.07 4.30
N ALA A 29 -19.25 -4.50 3.19
CA ALA A 29 -17.83 -4.55 2.82
C ALA A 29 -16.94 -3.92 3.89
N LEU A 30 -17.32 -2.75 4.40
CA LEU A 30 -16.53 -2.06 5.42
C LEU A 30 -16.53 -2.81 6.75
N GLN A 31 -17.64 -3.43 7.12
CA GLN A 31 -17.73 -4.30 8.30
C GLN A 31 -16.80 -5.52 8.16
N TYR A 32 -16.77 -6.13 6.97
CA TYR A 32 -15.87 -7.23 6.67
C TYR A 32 -14.40 -6.81 6.83
N VAL A 33 -14.00 -5.69 6.22
CA VAL A 33 -12.64 -5.13 6.32
C VAL A 33 -12.24 -4.83 7.77
N LEU A 34 -13.17 -4.31 8.57
CA LEU A 34 -12.94 -3.94 9.97
C LEU A 34 -13.06 -5.14 10.94
N THR A 35 -13.33 -6.34 10.45
CA THR A 35 -13.40 -7.55 11.29
C THR A 35 -12.05 -8.27 11.28
N PRO A 36 -11.25 -8.25 12.38
CA PRO A 36 -9.89 -8.80 12.42
C PRO A 36 -9.79 -10.27 12.05
N ALA A 37 -10.86 -11.04 12.26
CA ALA A 37 -10.90 -12.47 11.91
C ALA A 37 -10.67 -12.71 10.41
N TYR A 38 -10.98 -11.75 9.55
CA TYR A 38 -10.73 -11.84 8.10
C TYR A 38 -9.36 -11.32 7.68
N ALA A 39 -8.53 -10.86 8.63
CA ALA A 39 -7.14 -10.48 8.43
C ALA A 39 -6.90 -9.47 7.29
N SER A 40 -7.81 -8.51 7.11
CA SER A 40 -7.66 -7.48 6.08
C SER A 40 -6.39 -6.66 6.29
N SER A 41 -5.51 -6.63 5.27
CA SER A 41 -4.29 -5.79 5.29
C SER A 41 -4.58 -4.30 5.10
N THR A 42 -5.82 -3.92 4.77
CA THR A 42 -6.21 -2.55 4.41
C THR A 42 -7.07 -1.85 5.47
N ALA A 43 -7.38 -2.50 6.61
CA ALA A 43 -8.13 -1.89 7.71
C ALA A 43 -7.52 -0.56 8.20
N SER A 44 -6.18 -0.44 8.14
CA SER A 44 -5.45 0.78 8.50
C SER A 44 -5.76 1.99 7.59
N LEU A 45 -6.33 1.78 6.42
CA LEU A 45 -6.81 2.85 5.53
C LEU A 45 -8.20 3.36 5.93
N VAL A 46 -8.89 2.68 6.85
CA VAL A 46 -10.25 3.01 7.29
C VAL A 46 -10.27 3.55 8.72
N THR A 47 -9.59 2.84 9.64
CA THR A 47 -9.65 3.11 11.09
C THR A 47 -9.32 4.56 11.49
N PRO A 48 -8.35 5.28 10.87
CA PRO A 48 -8.04 6.64 11.26
C PRO A 48 -9.04 7.69 10.75
N TYR A 49 -9.86 7.34 9.76
CA TYR A 49 -10.66 8.32 9.02
C TYR A 49 -12.15 8.21 9.33
N VAL A 50 -12.70 7.01 9.42
CA VAL A 50 -14.14 6.79 9.63
C VAL A 50 -14.45 6.77 11.12
N ALA A 51 -15.38 7.59 11.56
CA ALA A 51 -15.75 7.70 12.98
C ALA A 51 -16.15 6.33 13.56
N GLY A 52 -15.65 6.00 14.74
CA GLY A 52 -15.93 4.74 15.43
C GLY A 52 -15.27 3.48 14.84
N ALA A 53 -14.60 3.57 13.68
CA ALA A 53 -13.98 2.41 13.03
C ALA A 53 -12.80 1.84 13.84
N GLU A 54 -11.98 2.71 14.42
CA GLU A 54 -10.86 2.30 15.26
C GLU A 54 -11.33 1.60 16.54
N ASP A 55 -12.34 2.16 17.22
CA ASP A 55 -12.88 1.58 18.44
C ASP A 55 -13.49 0.20 18.17
N TYR A 56 -14.25 0.06 17.05
CA TYR A 56 -14.83 -1.21 16.63
C TYR A 56 -13.77 -2.26 16.34
N TYR A 57 -12.77 -1.90 15.50
CA TYR A 57 -11.68 -2.81 15.13
C TYR A 57 -10.89 -3.26 16.36
N ASN A 58 -10.49 -2.32 17.22
CA ASN A 58 -9.71 -2.61 18.41
C ASN A 58 -10.48 -3.48 19.40
N TYR A 59 -11.77 -3.20 19.62
CA TYR A 59 -12.60 -4.04 20.48
C TYR A 59 -12.66 -5.49 19.98
N LEU A 60 -12.90 -5.71 18.68
CA LEU A 60 -12.93 -7.05 18.10
C LEU A 60 -11.57 -7.75 18.16
N PHE A 61 -10.48 -7.01 17.95
CA PHE A 61 -9.13 -7.54 18.05
C PHE A 61 -8.80 -8.00 19.48
N TYR A 62 -9.13 -7.20 20.48
CA TYR A 62 -8.92 -7.56 21.89
C TYR A 62 -9.82 -8.71 22.32
N LYS A 63 -11.05 -8.74 21.86
CA LYS A 63 -11.99 -9.83 22.10
C LYS A 63 -11.47 -11.15 21.53
N ALA A 64 -11.02 -11.17 20.28
CA ALA A 64 -10.43 -12.34 19.66
C ALA A 64 -9.16 -12.80 20.37
N SER A 65 -8.32 -11.87 20.83
CA SER A 65 -7.13 -12.17 21.64
C SER A 65 -7.49 -12.82 22.97
N ALA A 66 -8.53 -12.35 23.64
CA ALA A 66 -9.03 -12.92 24.89
C ALA A 66 -9.61 -14.34 24.69
N GLU A 67 -10.39 -14.55 23.64
CA GLU A 67 -10.98 -15.85 23.29
C GLU A 67 -9.91 -16.90 22.93
N ASN A 68 -8.83 -16.48 22.27
CA ASN A 68 -7.71 -17.34 21.89
C ASN A 68 -6.68 -17.54 23.00
N GLY A 69 -6.81 -16.83 24.13
CA GLY A 69 -5.84 -16.87 25.22
C GLY A 69 -4.46 -16.33 24.83
N THR A 70 -4.41 -15.41 23.86
CA THR A 70 -3.17 -14.83 23.35
C THR A 70 -2.66 -13.79 24.34
N VAL A 71 -1.37 -13.84 24.66
CA VAL A 71 -0.66 -12.78 25.37
C VAL A 71 -0.01 -11.91 24.28
N ALA A 72 -0.28 -10.61 24.31
CA ALA A 72 0.34 -9.68 23.36
C ALA A 72 1.87 -9.62 23.55
N GLU A 73 2.60 -9.20 22.51
CA GLU A 73 4.07 -9.12 22.54
C GLU A 73 4.61 -8.21 23.65
N ASP A 74 3.84 -7.22 24.07
CA ASP A 74 4.13 -6.32 25.19
C ASP A 74 3.77 -6.91 26.58
N GLY A 75 3.36 -8.18 26.62
CA GLY A 75 2.98 -8.88 27.85
C GLY A 75 1.59 -8.56 28.38
N ILE A 76 0.74 -7.89 27.59
CA ILE A 76 -0.65 -7.63 27.94
C ILE A 76 -1.47 -8.93 27.83
N THR A 77 -2.24 -9.23 28.86
CA THR A 77 -3.20 -10.34 28.87
C THR A 77 -4.62 -9.80 28.73
N TYR A 78 -5.36 -10.34 27.77
CA TYR A 78 -6.76 -9.98 27.54
C TYR A 78 -7.69 -11.01 28.16
N THR A 79 -8.75 -10.55 28.82
CA THR A 79 -9.79 -11.39 29.44
C THR A 79 -11.16 -10.91 29.00
N LEU A 80 -11.96 -11.83 28.43
CA LEU A 80 -13.35 -11.54 28.08
C LEU A 80 -14.23 -11.70 29.33
N GLU A 81 -14.91 -10.63 29.71
CA GLU A 81 -15.80 -10.59 30.86
C GLU A 81 -17.22 -11.08 30.51
N ALA A 82 -17.99 -11.41 31.52
CA ALA A 82 -19.35 -11.95 31.32
C ALA A 82 -20.34 -10.97 30.68
N ASP A 83 -20.08 -9.66 30.78
CA ASP A 83 -20.88 -8.58 30.15
C ASP A 83 -20.41 -8.27 28.71
N GLY A 84 -19.44 -9.00 28.21
CA GLY A 84 -18.85 -8.83 26.86
C GLY A 84 -17.73 -7.78 26.81
N SER A 85 -17.42 -7.11 27.90
CA SER A 85 -16.24 -6.23 27.94
C SER A 85 -14.94 -7.01 27.92
N VAL A 86 -13.84 -6.38 27.50
CA VAL A 86 -12.51 -6.99 27.49
C VAL A 86 -11.62 -6.23 28.44
N THR A 87 -11.05 -6.92 29.43
CA THR A 87 -10.05 -6.38 30.33
C THR A 87 -8.66 -6.70 29.82
N ALA A 88 -7.85 -5.66 29.57
CA ALA A 88 -6.42 -5.77 29.26
C ALA A 88 -5.61 -5.53 30.53
N ALA A 89 -4.79 -6.48 30.94
CA ALA A 89 -3.92 -6.40 32.10
C ALA A 89 -2.45 -6.40 31.66
N ALA A 90 -1.73 -5.32 31.94
CA ALA A 90 -0.31 -5.19 31.67
C ALA A 90 0.53 -5.81 32.81
N ALA A 91 1.80 -6.12 32.51
CA ALA A 91 2.72 -6.73 33.45
C ALA A 91 3.02 -5.86 34.69
N ASP A 92 2.84 -4.56 34.60
CA ASP A 92 3.00 -3.59 35.71
C ASP A 92 1.78 -3.53 36.65
N GLY A 93 0.72 -4.30 36.34
CA GLY A 93 -0.53 -4.32 37.08
C GLY A 93 -1.56 -3.29 36.64
N THR A 94 -1.28 -2.50 35.63
CA THR A 94 -2.26 -1.57 35.02
C THR A 94 -3.32 -2.38 34.30
N THR A 95 -4.59 -2.00 34.47
CA THR A 95 -5.72 -2.63 33.76
C THR A 95 -6.52 -1.59 33.01
N THR A 96 -6.92 -1.94 31.78
CA THR A 96 -7.82 -1.13 30.94
C THR A 96 -9.02 -1.99 30.55
N CYS A 97 -10.22 -1.46 30.68
CA CYS A 97 -11.45 -2.14 30.29
C CYS A 97 -12.01 -1.51 28.99
N TYR A 98 -12.24 -2.34 28.00
CA TYR A 98 -12.85 -1.98 26.72
C TYR A 98 -14.29 -2.48 26.68
N ALA A 99 -15.23 -1.55 26.65
CA ALA A 99 -16.65 -1.89 26.53
C ALA A 99 -16.96 -2.49 25.14
N PRO A 100 -18.01 -3.33 25.01
CA PRO A 100 -18.48 -3.79 23.72
C PRO A 100 -18.78 -2.62 22.78
N VAL A 101 -18.33 -2.74 21.53
CA VAL A 101 -18.56 -1.76 20.46
C VAL A 101 -19.38 -2.44 19.37
N ASP A 102 -20.54 -1.87 19.05
CA ASP A 102 -21.39 -2.33 17.96
C ASP A 102 -20.99 -1.64 16.66
N PHE A 103 -21.11 -2.34 15.53
CA PHE A 103 -20.84 -1.78 14.20
C PHE A 103 -21.77 -0.59 13.89
N ASP A 104 -22.93 -0.54 14.48
CA ASP A 104 -23.83 0.61 14.38
C ASP A 104 -23.25 1.94 14.85
N THR A 105 -22.14 1.92 15.58
CA THR A 105 -21.41 3.13 16.00
C THR A 105 -20.43 3.62 14.94
N VAL A 106 -20.11 2.77 13.93
CA VAL A 106 -19.20 3.14 12.85
C VAL A 106 -19.90 4.10 11.90
N GLY A 107 -19.17 5.12 11.47
CA GLY A 107 -19.65 6.24 10.67
C GLY A 107 -19.96 5.94 9.21
N VAL A 108 -20.31 4.71 8.84
CA VAL A 108 -20.80 4.34 7.51
C VAL A 108 -22.24 3.90 7.64
N LYS A 109 -23.16 4.43 6.80
CA LYS A 109 -24.59 4.09 6.86
C LYS A 109 -25.23 4.08 5.48
N ALA A 110 -26.01 3.04 5.21
CA ALA A 110 -27.01 3.03 4.16
C ALA A 110 -28.28 3.74 4.68
N VAL A 111 -28.60 4.91 4.14
CA VAL A 111 -29.81 5.66 4.47
C VAL A 111 -31.02 5.07 3.76
N ASP A 112 -30.81 4.69 2.50
CA ASP A 112 -31.71 3.93 1.65
C ASP A 112 -30.87 3.13 0.64
N GLU A 113 -31.51 2.46 -0.32
CA GLU A 113 -30.83 1.61 -1.32
C GLU A 113 -29.77 2.37 -2.14
N HIS A 114 -29.96 3.68 -2.37
CA HIS A 114 -29.09 4.51 -3.20
C HIS A 114 -28.39 5.65 -2.47
N THR A 115 -28.56 5.76 -1.16
CA THR A 115 -27.96 6.86 -0.38
C THR A 115 -27.02 6.30 0.68
N LEU A 116 -25.72 6.51 0.47
CA LEU A 116 -24.64 6.14 1.37
C LEU A 116 -24.10 7.38 2.09
N THR A 117 -23.90 7.28 3.41
CA THR A 117 -23.25 8.35 4.18
C THR A 117 -22.01 7.88 4.91
N TYR A 118 -21.00 8.76 4.95
CA TYR A 118 -19.82 8.62 5.79
C TYR A 118 -19.71 9.78 6.77
N THR A 119 -19.50 9.46 8.05
CA THR A 119 -19.10 10.38 9.11
C THR A 119 -17.63 10.15 9.42
N LEU A 120 -16.82 11.19 9.35
CA LEU A 120 -15.38 11.12 9.56
C LEU A 120 -14.98 11.54 10.97
N CYS A 121 -13.81 11.12 11.44
CA CYS A 121 -13.22 11.52 12.70
C CYS A 121 -12.86 13.03 12.73
N PHE A 122 -12.54 13.60 11.57
CA PHE A 122 -12.14 14.99 11.39
C PHE A 122 -12.48 15.47 9.98
N ASP A 123 -12.40 16.78 9.75
CA ASP A 123 -12.58 17.35 8.41
C ASP A 123 -11.40 16.97 7.52
N PHE A 124 -11.67 16.09 6.54
CA PHE A 124 -10.69 15.58 5.61
C PHE A 124 -11.14 15.81 4.15
N PRO A 125 -10.67 16.88 3.50
CA PRO A 125 -11.03 17.19 2.12
C PRO A 125 -10.59 16.11 1.12
N GLY A 126 -9.52 15.36 1.43
CA GLY A 126 -9.00 14.25 0.61
C GLY A 126 -9.81 12.96 0.66
N PHE A 127 -10.93 12.91 1.40
CA PHE A 127 -11.70 11.68 1.58
C PHE A 127 -12.18 11.05 0.27
N VAL A 128 -12.59 11.88 -0.70
CA VAL A 128 -13.02 11.37 -2.02
C VAL A 128 -11.90 10.60 -2.74
N SER A 129 -10.65 11.05 -2.61
CA SER A 129 -9.51 10.32 -3.16
C SER A 129 -9.25 9.00 -2.40
N LEU A 130 -9.55 8.98 -1.10
CA LEU A 130 -9.41 7.77 -0.29
C LEU A 130 -10.39 6.66 -0.73
N LEU A 131 -11.56 7.04 -1.24
CA LEU A 131 -12.57 6.09 -1.75
C LEU A 131 -12.11 5.27 -2.97
N SER A 132 -10.99 5.62 -3.61
CA SER A 132 -10.41 4.82 -4.70
C SER A 132 -9.60 3.60 -4.21
N TYR A 133 -9.45 3.43 -2.90
CA TYR A 133 -8.77 2.27 -2.33
C TYR A 133 -9.74 1.12 -2.05
N ALA A 134 -9.27 -0.09 -2.24
CA ALA A 134 -10.06 -1.33 -2.13
C ALA A 134 -10.96 -1.46 -0.89
N PRO A 135 -10.58 -1.02 0.34
CA PRO A 135 -11.45 -1.20 1.50
C PRO A 135 -12.76 -0.40 1.44
N TYR A 136 -12.87 0.56 0.50
CA TYR A 136 -14.08 1.36 0.29
C TYR A 136 -14.94 0.87 -0.89
N GLU A 137 -14.49 -0.15 -1.61
CA GLU A 137 -15.28 -0.79 -2.66
C GLU A 137 -16.40 -1.64 -2.06
N PRO A 138 -17.56 -1.76 -2.73
CA PRO A 138 -18.68 -2.55 -2.23
C PRO A 138 -18.42 -4.06 -2.38
N ALA A 139 -19.10 -4.87 -1.57
CA ALA A 139 -19.17 -6.31 -1.71
C ALA A 139 -20.63 -6.75 -1.67
N TYR A 140 -21.02 -7.71 -2.50
CA TYR A 140 -22.41 -8.20 -2.53
C TYR A 140 -22.76 -8.87 -1.20
N GLY A 141 -23.52 -8.16 -0.37
CA GLY A 141 -23.81 -8.54 1.02
C GLY A 141 -24.36 -9.96 1.18
N PRO A 142 -25.36 -10.40 0.38
CA PRO A 142 -25.89 -11.76 0.49
C PRO A 142 -24.88 -12.87 0.27
N LEU A 143 -23.97 -12.69 -0.70
CA LEU A 143 -22.91 -13.67 -0.97
C LEU A 143 -21.82 -13.62 0.09
N LEU A 144 -21.50 -12.42 0.57
CA LEU A 144 -20.53 -12.22 1.65
C LEU A 144 -21.00 -12.87 2.96
N GLU A 145 -22.28 -12.75 3.31
CA GLU A 145 -22.88 -13.39 4.48
C GLU A 145 -22.87 -14.93 4.36
N GLU A 146 -23.18 -15.46 3.16
CA GLU A 146 -23.20 -16.89 2.90
C GLU A 146 -21.81 -17.53 2.98
N LEU A 147 -20.81 -16.88 2.38
CA LEU A 147 -19.49 -17.47 2.16
C LEU A 147 -18.45 -17.12 3.24
N GLY A 148 -18.59 -15.96 3.91
CA GLY A 148 -17.65 -15.52 4.93
C GLY A 148 -16.22 -15.44 4.39
N ASP A 149 -15.31 -16.23 4.95
CA ASP A 149 -13.90 -16.30 4.56
C ASP A 149 -13.65 -16.94 3.18
N GLN A 150 -14.65 -17.57 2.59
CA GLN A 150 -14.58 -18.13 1.24
C GLN A 150 -14.96 -17.12 0.16
N PHE A 151 -15.44 -15.92 0.53
CA PHE A 151 -15.78 -14.88 -0.42
C PHE A 151 -14.56 -14.47 -1.26
N CYS A 152 -14.73 -14.43 -2.59
CA CYS A 152 -13.67 -14.08 -3.58
C CYS A 152 -12.42 -14.98 -3.55
N THR A 153 -12.51 -16.23 -3.06
CA THR A 153 -11.39 -17.18 -3.10
C THR A 153 -11.31 -18.00 -4.38
N SER A 154 -12.39 -18.03 -5.16
CA SER A 154 -12.47 -18.67 -6.50
C SER A 154 -13.35 -17.84 -7.43
N ALA A 155 -13.44 -18.23 -8.70
CA ALA A 155 -14.36 -17.56 -9.64
C ALA A 155 -15.82 -17.74 -9.22
N GLU A 156 -16.20 -18.93 -8.71
CA GLU A 156 -17.55 -19.25 -8.30
C GLU A 156 -17.99 -18.52 -7.01
N THR A 157 -17.02 -18.10 -6.20
CA THR A 157 -17.26 -17.34 -4.97
C THR A 157 -17.05 -15.84 -5.13
N ALA A 158 -16.72 -15.38 -6.35
CA ALA A 158 -16.54 -13.98 -6.70
C ALA A 158 -17.78 -13.43 -7.40
N CYS A 159 -18.00 -12.13 -7.23
CA CYS A 159 -18.97 -11.35 -7.99
C CYS A 159 -18.35 -9.99 -8.34
N SER A 160 -18.92 -9.34 -9.35
CA SER A 160 -18.42 -8.05 -9.83
C SER A 160 -19.55 -7.13 -10.25
N CYS A 161 -19.34 -5.81 -10.01
CA CYS A 161 -20.15 -4.75 -10.60
C CYS A 161 -19.32 -3.82 -11.49
N GLY A 162 -18.00 -4.07 -11.62
CA GLY A 162 -17.08 -3.30 -12.46
C GLY A 162 -17.17 -3.65 -13.94
N ALA A 163 -16.23 -3.09 -14.73
CA ALA A 163 -16.18 -3.27 -16.18
C ALA A 163 -15.93 -4.72 -16.62
N PHE A 164 -15.35 -5.54 -15.76
CA PHE A 164 -15.05 -6.95 -15.99
C PHE A 164 -15.47 -7.80 -14.79
N TYR A 165 -15.81 -9.06 -15.04
CA TYR A 165 -16.02 -10.08 -14.03
C TYR A 165 -15.01 -11.21 -14.16
N LEU A 166 -14.70 -11.87 -13.05
CA LEU A 166 -13.78 -13.00 -13.01
C LEU A 166 -14.52 -14.26 -13.48
N ALA A 167 -14.23 -14.70 -14.71
CA ALA A 167 -14.88 -15.87 -15.31
C ALA A 167 -14.19 -17.19 -14.96
N GLU A 168 -12.86 -17.16 -14.81
CA GLU A 168 -12.07 -18.35 -14.49
C GLU A 168 -10.90 -17.95 -13.59
N TYR A 169 -10.58 -18.81 -12.62
CA TYR A 169 -9.41 -18.64 -11.77
C TYR A 169 -8.77 -20.00 -11.45
N VAL A 170 -7.55 -20.18 -11.93
CA VAL A 170 -6.72 -21.35 -11.61
C VAL A 170 -5.48 -20.87 -10.88
N PRO A 171 -5.39 -21.12 -9.56
CA PRO A 171 -4.26 -20.65 -8.75
C PRO A 171 -2.92 -21.04 -9.35
N LEU A 172 -1.96 -20.10 -9.41
CA LEU A 172 -0.62 -20.26 -9.96
C LEU A 172 -0.56 -20.73 -11.43
N GLU A 173 -1.66 -20.57 -12.17
CA GLU A 173 -1.71 -20.91 -13.60
C GLU A 173 -2.27 -19.75 -14.42
N SER A 174 -3.52 -19.37 -14.19
CA SER A 174 -4.16 -18.28 -14.97
C SER A 174 -5.45 -17.79 -14.34
N TRP A 175 -5.86 -16.57 -14.71
CA TRP A 175 -7.23 -16.12 -14.56
C TRP A 175 -7.74 -15.41 -15.80
N VAL A 176 -9.06 -15.49 -15.99
CA VAL A 176 -9.73 -14.91 -17.15
C VAL A 176 -10.80 -13.95 -16.65
N MET A 177 -10.71 -12.71 -17.08
CA MET A 177 -11.75 -11.71 -16.89
C MET A 177 -12.49 -11.47 -18.20
N LYS A 178 -13.82 -11.37 -18.12
CA LYS A 178 -14.66 -11.04 -19.27
C LYS A 178 -15.40 -9.74 -19.05
N LYS A 179 -15.70 -9.04 -20.15
CA LYS A 179 -16.46 -7.79 -20.14
C LYS A 179 -17.82 -8.01 -19.46
N ASN A 180 -18.13 -7.14 -18.49
CA ASN A 180 -19.41 -7.16 -17.80
C ASN A 180 -20.51 -6.55 -18.69
N PRO A 181 -21.53 -7.32 -19.10
CA PRO A 181 -22.62 -6.82 -19.94
C PRO A 181 -23.57 -5.87 -19.22
N GLU A 182 -23.53 -5.86 -17.89
CA GLU A 182 -24.38 -5.03 -17.02
C GLU A 182 -23.70 -3.73 -16.58
N ASN A 183 -22.40 -3.56 -16.81
CA ASN A 183 -21.68 -2.36 -16.39
C ASN A 183 -22.24 -1.09 -17.05
N TYR A 184 -22.39 -0.02 -16.26
CA TYR A 184 -22.97 1.26 -16.70
C TYR A 184 -22.23 1.89 -17.90
N ASP A 185 -20.92 1.64 -18.03
CA ASP A 185 -20.06 2.20 -19.08
C ASP A 185 -19.63 1.16 -20.12
N LYS A 186 -20.38 0.06 -20.24
CA LYS A 186 -20.06 -1.07 -21.12
C LYS A 186 -19.78 -0.69 -22.58
N ASP A 187 -20.39 0.39 -23.07
CA ASP A 187 -20.20 0.84 -24.46
C ASP A 187 -18.81 1.44 -24.70
N ASN A 188 -18.12 1.85 -23.65
CA ASN A 188 -16.74 2.34 -23.68
C ASN A 188 -15.70 1.29 -23.28
N VAL A 189 -16.13 0.05 -22.98
CA VAL A 189 -15.22 -1.08 -22.73
C VAL A 189 -15.01 -1.82 -24.05
N TYR A 190 -13.83 -1.70 -24.65
CA TYR A 190 -13.52 -2.24 -25.98
C TYR A 190 -12.83 -3.60 -25.95
N ILE A 191 -12.36 -4.05 -24.79
CA ILE A 191 -11.74 -5.35 -24.60
C ILE A 191 -12.80 -6.32 -24.08
N ASP A 192 -13.00 -7.44 -24.77
CA ASP A 192 -13.99 -8.44 -24.37
C ASP A 192 -13.46 -9.43 -23.32
N THR A 193 -12.17 -9.75 -23.41
CA THR A 193 -11.53 -10.75 -22.54
C THR A 193 -10.10 -10.33 -22.21
N ILE A 194 -9.75 -10.40 -20.92
CA ILE A 194 -8.40 -10.22 -20.42
C ILE A 194 -7.95 -11.56 -19.82
N ARG A 195 -6.84 -12.10 -20.29
CA ARG A 195 -6.28 -13.32 -19.77
C ARG A 195 -4.92 -13.06 -19.14
N TYR A 196 -4.78 -13.40 -17.87
CA TYR A 196 -3.49 -13.41 -17.18
C TYR A 196 -2.96 -14.84 -17.12
N ILE A 197 -1.68 -14.98 -17.41
CA ILE A 197 -0.96 -16.25 -17.32
C ILE A 197 0.13 -16.08 -16.27
N TYR A 198 0.13 -16.94 -15.26
CA TYR A 198 1.19 -16.93 -14.26
C TYR A 198 2.49 -17.43 -14.90
N ASN A 199 3.56 -16.67 -14.76
CA ASN A 199 4.88 -17.01 -15.26
C ASN A 199 5.93 -16.60 -14.22
N GLN A 200 6.55 -17.58 -13.58
CA GLN A 200 7.56 -17.34 -12.55
C GLN A 200 8.83 -16.69 -13.12
N GLU A 201 9.09 -16.86 -14.41
CA GLU A 201 10.25 -16.29 -15.13
C GLU A 201 9.80 -15.16 -16.08
N GLU A 202 8.80 -14.38 -15.70
CA GLU A 202 8.16 -13.36 -16.55
C GLU A 202 9.18 -12.37 -17.11
N LEU A 203 10.09 -11.84 -16.29
CA LEU A 203 11.11 -10.88 -16.74
C LEU A 203 12.10 -11.44 -17.77
N ILE A 204 12.26 -12.76 -17.82
CA ILE A 204 13.17 -13.45 -18.76
C ILE A 204 12.42 -13.89 -20.02
N SER A 205 11.30 -14.59 -19.84
CA SER A 205 10.58 -15.24 -20.94
C SER A 205 9.45 -14.39 -21.52
N GLY A 206 8.89 -13.46 -20.74
CA GLY A 206 7.76 -12.63 -21.14
C GLY A 206 8.02 -11.82 -22.42
N PRO A 207 9.13 -11.07 -22.55
CA PRO A 207 9.44 -10.30 -23.75
C PRO A 207 9.49 -11.19 -25.02
N GLU A 208 10.08 -12.38 -24.91
CA GLU A 208 10.13 -13.33 -26.02
C GLU A 208 8.74 -13.89 -26.38
N MET A 209 7.83 -14.05 -25.40
CA MET A 209 6.44 -14.44 -25.65
C MET A 209 5.68 -13.35 -26.40
N VAL A 210 5.91 -12.06 -26.07
CA VAL A 210 5.37 -10.92 -26.85
C VAL A 210 5.90 -10.96 -28.28
N ARG A 211 7.20 -11.15 -28.48
CA ARG A 211 7.82 -11.22 -29.81
C ARG A 211 7.24 -12.36 -30.67
N ARG A 212 6.84 -13.46 -30.04
CA ARG A 212 6.17 -14.59 -30.73
C ARG A 212 4.67 -14.42 -30.91
N GLY A 213 4.07 -13.34 -30.33
CA GLY A 213 2.64 -13.09 -30.36
C GLY A 213 1.83 -14.03 -29.47
N GLU A 214 2.43 -14.59 -28.43
CA GLU A 214 1.77 -15.49 -27.47
C GLU A 214 1.03 -14.70 -26.39
N ILE A 215 1.53 -13.51 -26.06
CA ILE A 215 0.93 -12.54 -25.15
C ILE A 215 1.05 -11.12 -25.73
N ASP A 216 0.25 -10.17 -25.21
CA ASP A 216 0.17 -8.81 -25.73
C ASP A 216 1.09 -7.83 -24.99
N GLN A 217 1.49 -8.15 -23.76
CA GLN A 217 2.29 -7.28 -22.92
C GLN A 217 3.20 -8.07 -21.99
N ALA A 218 4.43 -7.58 -21.80
CA ALA A 218 5.39 -8.04 -20.80
C ALA A 218 6.27 -6.89 -20.32
N THR A 219 6.89 -7.07 -19.16
CA THR A 219 7.90 -6.14 -18.65
C THR A 219 9.27 -6.50 -19.22
N ILE A 220 10.05 -5.50 -19.63
CA ILE A 220 11.44 -5.66 -20.05
C ILE A 220 12.34 -5.24 -18.89
N SER A 221 13.22 -6.15 -18.46
CA SER A 221 14.23 -5.86 -17.45
C SER A 221 15.39 -5.04 -18.05
N SER A 222 16.07 -4.28 -17.18
CA SER A 222 17.16 -3.38 -17.59
C SER A 222 18.33 -4.09 -18.24
N ASP A 223 18.60 -5.35 -17.90
CA ASP A 223 19.70 -6.17 -18.45
C ASP A 223 19.53 -6.55 -19.92
N ILE A 224 18.29 -6.61 -20.42
CA ILE A 224 18.00 -6.92 -21.83
C ILE A 224 17.53 -5.70 -22.64
N LEU A 225 17.21 -4.58 -21.99
CA LEU A 225 16.62 -3.39 -22.62
C LEU A 225 17.48 -2.86 -23.79
N ASP A 226 18.78 -2.69 -23.58
CA ASP A 226 19.71 -2.20 -24.61
C ASP A 226 19.74 -3.09 -25.85
N SER A 227 19.63 -4.40 -25.69
CA SER A 227 19.60 -5.34 -26.80
C SER A 227 18.32 -5.21 -27.60
N TRP A 228 17.17 -4.99 -26.92
CA TRP A 228 15.88 -4.82 -27.56
C TRP A 228 15.76 -3.49 -28.29
N LEU A 229 16.29 -2.41 -27.72
CA LEU A 229 16.33 -1.08 -28.36
C LEU A 229 17.27 -1.02 -29.56
N SER A 230 18.31 -1.86 -29.59
CA SER A 230 19.30 -1.91 -30.66
C SER A 230 18.88 -2.81 -31.85
N ASP A 231 17.91 -3.70 -31.67
CA ASP A 231 17.41 -4.60 -32.68
C ASP A 231 16.25 -3.96 -33.46
N ASP A 232 16.41 -3.81 -34.78
CA ASP A 232 15.40 -3.25 -35.68
C ASP A 232 14.06 -4.02 -35.67
N THR A 233 14.04 -5.27 -35.20
CA THR A 233 12.82 -6.07 -35.13
C THR A 233 12.04 -5.91 -33.83
N THR A 234 12.66 -5.40 -32.78
CA THR A 234 12.07 -5.30 -31.42
C THR A 234 11.98 -3.88 -30.89
N LYS A 235 12.82 -2.94 -31.35
CA LYS A 235 12.85 -1.57 -30.84
C LYS A 235 11.49 -0.85 -30.85
N ASP A 236 10.68 -1.09 -31.87
CA ASP A 236 9.36 -0.47 -32.03
C ASP A 236 8.28 -1.13 -31.15
N MET A 237 8.61 -2.27 -30.51
CA MET A 237 7.74 -2.96 -29.53
C MET A 237 7.96 -2.45 -28.13
N VAL A 238 9.07 -1.76 -27.85
CA VAL A 238 9.40 -1.20 -26.55
C VAL A 238 8.68 0.11 -26.35
N SER A 239 7.86 0.18 -25.30
CA SER A 239 7.23 1.41 -24.83
C SER A 239 7.89 1.82 -23.52
N MET A 240 8.46 3.02 -23.47
CA MET A 240 8.98 3.57 -22.22
C MET A 240 7.80 3.94 -21.32
N GLU A 241 7.79 3.43 -20.11
CA GLU A 241 6.81 3.84 -19.12
C GLU A 241 6.95 5.33 -18.79
N ARG A 242 5.82 5.96 -18.56
CA ARG A 242 5.83 7.32 -18.02
C ARG A 242 6.05 7.25 -16.53
N PRO A 243 6.80 8.20 -15.92
CA PRO A 243 6.90 8.29 -14.48
C PRO A 243 5.52 8.26 -13.84
N GLU A 244 5.32 7.38 -12.86
CA GLU A 244 4.10 7.37 -12.08
C GLU A 244 3.98 8.69 -11.30
N THR A 245 2.97 9.48 -11.60
CA THR A 245 2.76 10.78 -10.94
C THR A 245 2.11 10.68 -9.56
N GLY A 246 1.59 9.51 -9.21
CA GLY A 246 0.89 9.26 -7.94
C GLY A 246 1.76 8.66 -6.83
N LYS A 247 3.01 8.32 -7.11
CA LYS A 247 3.93 7.67 -6.16
C LYS A 247 5.27 8.39 -6.11
N SER A 248 5.88 8.40 -4.94
CA SER A 248 7.26 8.82 -4.75
C SER A 248 8.00 7.79 -3.91
N TYR A 249 9.24 7.48 -4.31
CA TYR A 249 10.12 6.57 -3.59
C TYR A 249 11.22 7.38 -2.93
N PHE A 250 11.49 7.09 -1.66
CA PHE A 250 12.47 7.82 -0.89
C PHE A 250 13.09 6.96 0.20
N TYR A 251 14.32 7.29 0.61
CA TYR A 251 14.96 6.68 1.77
C TYR A 251 14.55 7.40 3.04
N ILE A 252 14.25 6.63 4.08
CA ILE A 252 13.92 7.15 5.40
C ILE A 252 14.96 6.68 6.41
N PHE A 253 15.41 7.59 7.24
CA PHE A 253 16.18 7.21 8.41
C PHE A 253 15.28 6.64 9.50
N ASN A 254 15.59 5.43 9.98
CA ASN A 254 14.90 4.88 11.12
C ASN A 254 15.41 5.50 12.42
N PHE A 255 14.54 6.27 13.09
CA PHE A 255 14.83 6.89 14.38
C PHE A 255 14.53 5.98 15.57
N LEU A 256 13.97 4.79 15.35
CA LEU A 256 13.69 3.77 16.36
C LEU A 256 14.72 2.65 16.24
N PRO A 257 15.89 2.76 16.91
CA PRO A 257 17.01 1.83 16.71
C PRO A 257 16.67 0.37 17.04
N TYR A 258 15.69 0.14 17.89
CA TYR A 258 15.20 -1.16 18.32
C TYR A 258 13.88 -1.58 17.63
N ALA A 259 13.47 -0.93 16.55
CA ALA A 259 12.20 -1.24 15.85
C ALA A 259 12.10 -2.71 15.41
N HIS A 260 13.22 -3.37 15.13
CA HIS A 260 13.27 -4.79 14.79
C HIS A 260 12.84 -5.73 15.95
N GLU A 261 12.84 -5.25 17.19
CA GLU A 261 12.36 -6.01 18.35
C GLU A 261 10.84 -5.93 18.53
N PHE A 262 10.22 -4.90 17.96
CA PHE A 262 8.80 -4.57 18.14
C PHE A 262 7.98 -4.65 16.86
N SER A 263 8.63 -4.85 15.71
CA SER A 263 7.94 -4.81 14.44
C SER A 263 7.50 -6.19 14.00
N ASN A 264 6.25 -6.29 13.54
CA ASN A 264 5.75 -7.39 12.71
C ASN A 264 6.46 -7.42 11.33
N TRP A 265 7.49 -6.62 11.16
CA TRP A 265 8.34 -6.70 9.98
C TRP A 265 9.12 -8.00 10.11
N ASN A 266 8.83 -8.94 9.21
CA ASN A 266 9.59 -10.17 9.05
C ASN A 266 11.02 -9.86 8.56
N VAL A 267 11.74 -9.01 9.27
CA VAL A 267 13.17 -8.80 9.06
C VAL A 267 13.86 -10.01 9.64
N THR A 268 14.01 -11.04 8.83
CA THR A 268 14.80 -12.21 9.19
C THR A 268 16.27 -11.82 9.21
N GLY A 269 16.88 -11.84 10.38
CA GLY A 269 18.30 -11.67 10.52
C GLY A 269 18.76 -10.21 10.60
N VAL A 270 18.48 -9.57 11.73
CA VAL A 270 19.29 -8.40 12.12
C VAL A 270 20.75 -8.85 12.17
N ASP A 271 21.61 -8.19 11.38
CA ASP A 271 23.04 -8.48 11.40
C ASP A 271 23.56 -8.36 12.85
N ALA A 272 24.23 -9.40 13.34
CA ALA A 272 24.82 -9.42 14.68
C ALA A 272 25.84 -8.28 14.91
N GLN A 273 26.26 -7.59 13.86
CA GLN A 273 27.13 -6.41 13.92
C GLN A 273 26.37 -5.09 14.05
N TYR A 274 25.02 -5.11 14.00
CA TYR A 274 24.24 -3.88 14.18
C TYR A 274 24.36 -3.40 15.64
N GLU A 275 24.60 -2.13 15.79
CA GLU A 275 24.80 -1.46 17.07
C GLU A 275 23.71 -0.41 17.31
N PRO A 276 22.53 -0.78 17.85
CA PRO A 276 21.37 0.11 17.92
C PRO A 276 21.62 1.40 18.71
N ASP A 277 22.35 1.35 19.83
CA ASP A 277 22.70 2.55 20.61
C ASP A 277 23.66 3.47 19.87
N ASN A 278 24.55 2.91 19.07
CA ASN A 278 25.49 3.68 18.26
C ASN A 278 24.76 4.31 17.06
N TRP A 279 23.84 3.56 16.44
CA TRP A 279 22.93 4.09 15.42
C TRP A 279 22.06 5.21 15.95
N ALA A 280 21.49 5.09 17.16
CA ALA A 280 20.70 6.13 17.81
C ALA A 280 21.44 7.46 17.91
N LYS A 281 22.74 7.44 18.27
CA LYS A 281 23.57 8.64 18.30
C LYS A 281 23.73 9.22 16.90
N ALA A 282 24.07 8.39 15.92
CA ALA A 282 24.31 8.80 14.55
C ALA A 282 23.05 9.39 13.89
N VAL A 283 21.91 8.71 13.95
CA VAL A 283 20.68 9.14 13.28
C VAL A 283 20.11 10.43 13.86
N ASN A 284 20.38 10.75 15.13
CA ASN A 284 19.99 12.01 15.74
C ASN A 284 20.89 13.20 15.36
N SER A 285 22.10 12.95 14.84
CA SER A 285 22.96 14.00 14.30
C SER A 285 22.44 14.53 12.96
N THR A 286 22.17 15.84 12.91
CA THR A 286 21.77 16.50 11.65
C THR A 286 22.90 16.47 10.64
N ASN A 287 24.16 16.60 11.09
CA ASN A 287 25.33 16.55 10.21
C ASN A 287 25.48 15.16 9.58
N PHE A 288 25.24 14.09 10.34
CA PHE A 288 25.24 12.72 9.81
C PHE A 288 24.20 12.54 8.70
N ARG A 289 22.96 12.94 8.95
CA ARG A 289 21.88 12.83 7.94
C ARG A 289 22.16 13.66 6.69
N LYS A 290 22.69 14.89 6.87
CA LYS A 290 23.07 15.74 5.74
C LYS A 290 24.23 15.15 4.93
N ALA A 291 25.20 14.51 5.59
CA ALA A 291 26.28 13.82 4.88
C ALA A 291 25.72 12.76 3.92
N PHE A 292 24.74 11.96 4.34
CA PHE A 292 24.06 11.02 3.47
C PHE A 292 23.28 11.70 2.33
N LEU A 293 22.49 12.74 2.66
CA LEU A 293 21.70 13.49 1.67
C LEU A 293 22.55 14.02 0.53
N TYR A 294 23.70 14.59 0.84
CA TYR A 294 24.60 15.14 -0.17
C TYR A 294 25.51 14.09 -0.85
N ALA A 295 25.64 12.89 -0.27
CA ALA A 295 26.45 11.82 -0.84
C ALA A 295 25.69 10.94 -1.84
N ILE A 296 24.37 10.83 -1.70
CA ILE A 296 23.57 9.99 -2.58
C ILE A 296 23.36 10.70 -3.91
N ASN A 297 23.82 10.04 -4.98
CA ASN A 297 23.58 10.49 -6.35
C ASN A 297 22.37 9.71 -6.92
N PRO A 298 21.18 10.34 -6.99
CA PRO A 298 19.98 9.65 -7.47
C PRO A 298 20.09 9.22 -8.93
N SER A 299 20.92 9.89 -9.74
CA SER A 299 21.13 9.52 -11.14
C SER A 299 21.74 8.13 -11.30
N VAL A 300 22.61 7.71 -10.39
CA VAL A 300 23.24 6.38 -10.45
C VAL A 300 22.21 5.28 -10.20
N THR A 301 21.37 5.45 -9.19
CA THR A 301 20.31 4.50 -8.86
C THR A 301 19.25 4.44 -9.96
N LEU A 302 18.78 5.60 -10.42
CA LEU A 302 17.75 5.68 -11.45
C LEU A 302 18.23 5.18 -12.82
N ALA A 303 19.52 5.32 -13.14
CA ALA A 303 20.08 4.81 -14.39
C ALA A 303 20.08 3.27 -14.47
N VAL A 304 19.98 2.58 -13.35
CA VAL A 304 19.80 1.11 -13.32
C VAL A 304 18.40 0.71 -13.78
N THR A 305 17.36 1.41 -13.27
CA THR A 305 15.97 1.07 -13.56
C THR A 305 15.44 1.76 -14.83
N ALA A 306 15.97 2.94 -15.16
CA ALA A 306 15.58 3.73 -16.31
C ALA A 306 16.82 4.26 -17.05
N PRO A 307 17.61 3.42 -17.74
CA PRO A 307 18.87 3.81 -18.40
C PRO A 307 18.71 5.01 -19.33
N GLU A 308 17.57 5.06 -20.04
CA GLU A 308 17.21 6.19 -20.88
C GLU A 308 16.15 7.08 -20.20
N GLY A 309 16.47 8.34 -19.99
CA GLY A 309 15.53 9.31 -19.46
C GLY A 309 15.38 9.33 -17.93
N TYR A 310 16.34 8.75 -17.18
CA TYR A 310 16.33 8.71 -15.71
C TYR A 310 16.12 10.09 -15.06
N ASP A 311 16.52 11.16 -15.70
CA ASP A 311 16.30 12.53 -15.19
C ASP A 311 14.81 12.88 -15.06
N ASN A 312 13.92 12.24 -15.82
CA ASN A 312 12.49 12.44 -15.71
C ASN A 312 11.87 11.80 -14.45
N TYR A 313 12.60 10.90 -13.78
CA TYR A 313 12.18 10.21 -12.56
C TYR A 313 12.71 10.87 -11.28
N LYS A 314 13.58 11.89 -11.41
CA LYS A 314 14.09 12.62 -10.25
C LYS A 314 13.01 13.48 -9.63
N LEU A 315 12.77 13.26 -8.35
CA LEU A 315 11.89 14.10 -7.54
C LEU A 315 12.72 14.87 -6.52
N HIS A 316 12.33 16.11 -6.28
CA HIS A 316 12.96 16.98 -5.26
C HIS A 316 12.02 17.23 -4.08
N THR A 317 10.80 16.75 -4.17
CA THR A 317 9.75 16.82 -3.15
C THR A 317 9.16 15.44 -2.90
N ILE A 318 8.62 15.18 -1.71
CA ILE A 318 7.92 13.92 -1.40
C ILE A 318 6.63 13.83 -2.22
N THR A 319 5.88 14.93 -2.31
CA THR A 319 4.71 14.99 -3.19
C THR A 319 5.18 15.18 -4.63
N PRO A 320 4.86 14.25 -5.55
CA PRO A 320 5.31 14.37 -6.94
C PRO A 320 4.63 15.52 -7.68
N PRO A 321 5.24 16.00 -8.78
CA PRO A 321 4.61 17.00 -9.67
C PRO A 321 3.26 16.50 -10.20
N SER A 322 2.35 17.43 -10.44
CA SER A 322 1.00 17.17 -10.95
C SER A 322 0.06 16.39 -10.00
N PHE A 323 0.49 16.11 -8.79
CA PHE A 323 -0.36 15.42 -7.80
C PHE A 323 -1.39 16.35 -7.17
N CYS A 324 -0.99 17.58 -6.82
CA CYS A 324 -1.90 18.58 -6.28
C CYS A 324 -1.45 20.00 -6.67
N ALA A 325 -2.41 20.91 -6.68
CA ALA A 325 -2.21 22.32 -6.98
C ALA A 325 -2.87 23.20 -5.93
N ASN A 326 -2.40 24.44 -5.80
CA ASN A 326 -3.05 25.43 -4.95
C ASN A 326 -4.36 25.94 -5.62
N SER A 327 -5.10 26.81 -4.92
CA SER A 327 -6.37 27.39 -5.41
C SER A 327 -6.23 28.23 -6.69
N GLN A 328 -5.01 28.54 -7.13
CA GLN A 328 -4.71 29.28 -8.35
C GLN A 328 -4.27 28.34 -9.50
N GLY A 329 -4.27 27.03 -9.28
CA GLY A 329 -3.85 26.03 -10.26
C GLY A 329 -2.32 25.88 -10.38
N VAL A 330 -1.55 26.48 -9.47
CA VAL A 330 -0.08 26.31 -9.43
C VAL A 330 0.25 25.00 -8.76
N ASP A 331 1.07 24.18 -9.41
CA ASP A 331 1.53 22.90 -8.87
C ASP A 331 2.19 23.07 -7.49
N TYR A 332 1.92 22.13 -6.59
CA TYR A 332 2.47 22.17 -5.22
C TYR A 332 4.01 22.27 -5.21
N THR A 333 4.68 21.57 -6.13
CA THR A 333 6.14 21.56 -6.21
C THR A 333 6.73 22.90 -6.66
N GLU A 334 5.91 23.77 -7.26
CA GLU A 334 6.28 25.12 -7.69
C GLU A 334 5.93 26.20 -6.66
N CYS A 335 5.34 25.82 -5.50
CA CYS A 335 4.91 26.76 -4.48
C CYS A 335 6.03 27.16 -3.52
N GLY A 336 6.26 28.46 -3.32
CA GLY A 336 7.16 29.01 -2.32
C GLY A 336 8.58 28.48 -2.44
N ASP A 337 9.16 28.06 -1.31
CA ASP A 337 10.53 27.56 -1.25
C ASP A 337 10.73 26.20 -1.95
N LEU A 338 9.66 25.45 -2.21
CA LEU A 338 9.73 24.17 -2.90
C LEU A 338 10.24 24.32 -4.34
N SER A 339 9.89 25.43 -5.02
CA SER A 339 10.37 25.74 -6.36
C SER A 339 11.88 25.91 -6.47
N ASN A 340 12.58 26.10 -5.33
CA ASN A 340 14.03 26.25 -5.27
C ASN A 340 14.75 24.93 -4.96
N LEU A 341 14.02 23.85 -4.69
CA LEU A 341 14.62 22.55 -4.47
C LEU A 341 15.20 22.01 -5.77
N SER A 342 16.36 21.40 -5.67
CA SER A 342 17.07 20.78 -6.77
C SER A 342 17.80 19.54 -6.29
N ASP A 343 18.52 18.87 -7.17
CA ASP A 343 19.36 17.73 -6.80
C ASP A 343 20.33 18.11 -5.67
N PHE A 344 20.30 17.34 -4.59
CA PHE A 344 21.13 17.59 -3.41
C PHE A 344 22.55 17.01 -3.54
N PHE A 345 22.82 16.18 -4.55
CA PHE A 345 24.12 15.54 -4.69
C PHE A 345 25.27 16.58 -4.78
N ASP A 346 26.16 16.56 -3.80
CA ASP A 346 27.33 17.43 -3.71
C ASP A 346 28.40 16.78 -2.84
N GLU A 347 29.41 16.19 -3.48
CA GLU A 347 30.49 15.49 -2.77
C GLU A 347 31.28 16.37 -1.79
N ALA A 348 31.42 17.65 -2.08
CA ALA A 348 32.18 18.56 -1.22
C ALA A 348 31.40 18.81 0.08
N LYS A 349 30.11 19.09 -0.03
CA LYS A 349 29.23 19.23 1.14
C LYS A 349 29.07 17.91 1.88
N ALA A 350 28.98 16.78 1.19
CA ALA A 350 28.94 15.47 1.84
C ALA A 350 30.13 15.24 2.75
N LYS A 351 31.34 15.59 2.27
CA LYS A 351 32.57 15.49 3.05
C LYS A 351 32.60 16.48 4.23
N GLU A 352 32.19 17.74 4.02
CA GLU A 352 32.08 18.75 5.07
C GLU A 352 31.15 18.27 6.21
N TYR A 353 29.95 17.83 5.88
CA TYR A 353 28.99 17.34 6.87
C TYR A 353 29.43 16.04 7.52
N ARG A 354 30.10 15.13 6.78
CA ARG A 354 30.71 13.93 7.35
C ARG A 354 31.74 14.28 8.42
N ASP A 355 32.65 15.21 8.13
CA ASP A 355 33.73 15.58 9.04
C ASP A 355 33.16 16.24 10.31
N ALA A 356 32.16 17.12 10.16
CA ALA A 356 31.43 17.69 11.29
C ALA A 356 30.67 16.61 12.10
N ALA A 357 30.05 15.62 11.44
CA ALA A 357 29.39 14.51 12.11
C ALA A 357 30.38 13.62 12.89
N VAL A 358 31.56 13.36 12.33
CA VAL A 358 32.61 12.57 13.03
C VAL A 358 33.08 13.28 14.30
N GLU A 359 33.26 14.60 14.27
CA GLU A 359 33.63 15.37 15.45
C GLU A 359 32.53 15.32 16.53
N GLU A 360 31.27 15.59 16.14
CA GLU A 360 30.10 15.59 17.00
C GLU A 360 29.87 14.20 17.64
N LEU A 361 29.90 13.16 16.82
CA LEU A 361 29.62 11.78 17.26
C LEU A 361 30.78 11.23 18.12
N THR A 362 32.02 11.61 17.84
CA THR A 362 33.14 11.24 18.70
C THR A 362 32.97 11.86 20.09
N ALA A 363 32.56 13.12 20.19
CA ALA A 363 32.28 13.78 21.47
C ALA A 363 31.11 13.14 22.21
N ALA A 364 30.11 12.58 21.47
CA ALA A 364 28.99 11.82 22.01
C ALA A 364 29.32 10.35 22.37
N GLY A 365 30.57 9.94 22.21
CA GLY A 365 31.03 8.57 22.52
C GLY A 365 30.50 7.53 21.55
N ALA A 366 30.35 7.89 20.28
CA ALA A 366 30.05 6.92 19.22
C ALA A 366 31.30 6.16 18.80
N THR A 367 31.12 4.92 18.35
CA THR A 367 32.15 4.07 17.76
C THR A 367 32.09 4.11 16.24
N PHE A 368 33.25 3.99 15.57
CA PHE A 368 33.33 4.00 14.12
C PHE A 368 33.93 2.71 13.56
N PRO A 369 33.51 2.27 12.37
CA PRO A 369 32.51 2.88 11.50
C PRO A 369 31.08 2.72 12.06
N ILE A 370 30.21 3.70 11.81
CA ILE A 370 28.77 3.55 12.11
C ILE A 370 28.22 2.41 11.25
N LYS A 371 27.56 1.43 11.90
CA LYS A 371 26.90 0.34 11.21
C LYS A 371 25.52 0.77 10.76
N VAL A 372 25.30 0.72 9.44
CA VAL A 372 24.00 1.05 8.82
C VAL A 372 23.35 -0.26 8.40
N GLN A 373 22.14 -0.48 8.85
CA GLN A 373 21.32 -1.60 8.40
C GLN A 373 20.34 -1.10 7.35
N TYR A 374 20.34 -1.74 6.19
CA TYR A 374 19.45 -1.45 5.08
C TYR A 374 18.63 -2.70 4.74
N PRO A 375 17.36 -2.79 5.23
CA PRO A 375 16.48 -3.87 4.83
C PRO A 375 15.98 -3.64 3.40
N TYR A 376 15.95 -4.70 2.61
CA TYR A 376 15.38 -4.70 1.27
C TYR A 376 14.46 -5.90 1.07
N ASN A 377 13.56 -5.80 0.10
CA ASN A 377 12.68 -6.89 -0.26
C ASN A 377 13.31 -7.70 -1.42
N PRO A 378 13.75 -8.95 -1.18
CA PRO A 378 14.40 -9.75 -2.22
C PRO A 378 13.45 -10.17 -3.35
N ALA A 379 12.14 -9.98 -3.21
CA ALA A 379 11.18 -10.22 -4.28
C ALA A 379 11.11 -9.04 -5.28
N VAL A 380 11.75 -7.92 -4.98
CA VAL A 380 11.83 -6.75 -5.87
C VAL A 380 13.22 -6.73 -6.48
N VAL A 381 13.34 -7.18 -7.72
CA VAL A 381 14.62 -7.39 -8.44
C VAL A 381 15.46 -6.11 -8.59
N ASP A 382 14.82 -4.93 -8.58
CA ASP A 382 15.48 -3.64 -8.80
C ASP A 382 16.28 -3.13 -7.58
N TRP A 383 16.36 -3.91 -6.52
CA TRP A 383 17.04 -3.52 -5.27
C TRP A 383 18.39 -4.23 -5.06
N ASP A 384 18.71 -5.23 -5.88
CA ASP A 384 19.99 -5.93 -5.90
C ASP A 384 21.02 -5.16 -6.75
#